data_3e56c8fecc3f27b296765b7ef386c083
#
_entry.id   3e56c8fecc3f27b296765b7ef386c083
#
_cell.length_a   1.000
_cell.length_b   1.000
_cell.length_c   1.000
_cell.angle_alpha   90.00
_cell.angle_beta   90.00
_cell.angle_gamma   90.00
#
_symmetry.space_group_name_H-M   'P 1'
#
loop_
_entity.id
_entity.type
_entity.pdbx_description
1 polymer ?
#
loop_
_entity_poly.entity_id
_entity_poly.type
_entity_poly.pdbx_seq_one_letter_code
_entity_poly.pdbx_strand_id
1 'polypeptide(L)'
;MSGVTAESARPDPPPPRGLAAPGFARNLALRVGTALVALPLVVAALVLGPPWLVLAILVIALGIGLLEYFALVSARGIRPLTLAGALMAAALFLDVAAPGSLAFPCGPLGMLLLLGAMLARGPDRDAVGAGAATLLGAVYLGVLGGTIGALRLLEPVEQGGSRIVLLLGILVVADTFAFFVGHAVGRHRLAPSISPGKTIEGALGG
;
A
#
# COMPACT_ATOMS: atom_id res chain seq x y z
N MET A 1 48.10 -45.55 10.87
CA MET A 1 47.37 -44.40 11.39
C MET A 1 47.24 -43.44 10.22
N SER A 2 46.19 -43.55 9.46
CA SER A 2 45.89 -42.75 8.26
C SER A 2 44.85 -41.71 8.63
N GLY A 3 45.28 -40.44 8.71
CA GLY A 3 44.41 -39.30 8.91
C GLY A 3 43.66 -38.96 7.61
N VAL A 4 42.38 -39.21 7.57
CA VAL A 4 41.50 -38.73 6.52
C VAL A 4 41.13 -37.28 6.88
N THR A 5 41.74 -36.32 6.15
CA THR A 5 41.37 -34.91 6.22
C THR A 5 39.99 -34.76 5.57
N ALA A 6 38.99 -34.43 6.38
CA ALA A 6 37.66 -34.03 5.88
C ALA A 6 37.79 -32.72 5.11
N GLU A 7 37.77 -32.81 3.79
CA GLU A 7 37.62 -31.67 2.88
C GLU A 7 36.26 -31.06 3.11
N SER A 8 36.23 -29.87 3.70
CA SER A 8 35.01 -29.09 3.94
C SER A 8 34.40 -28.72 2.58
N ALA A 9 33.33 -29.39 2.20
CA ALA A 9 32.54 -29.05 1.02
C ALA A 9 32.09 -27.58 1.09
N ARG A 10 32.64 -26.74 0.21
CA ARG A 10 32.12 -25.37 0.01
C ARG A 10 30.68 -25.48 -0.45
N PRO A 11 29.77 -24.71 0.14
CA PRO A 11 28.40 -24.66 -0.36
C PRO A 11 28.41 -24.23 -1.82
N ASP A 12 27.62 -24.90 -2.63
CA ASP A 12 27.46 -24.58 -4.05
C ASP A 12 27.08 -23.12 -4.22
N PRO A 13 27.65 -22.40 -5.21
CA PRO A 13 27.29 -21.02 -5.48
C PRO A 13 25.80 -20.94 -5.82
N PRO A 14 25.07 -19.91 -5.32
CA PRO A 14 23.66 -19.76 -5.63
C PRO A 14 23.47 -19.67 -7.15
N PRO A 15 22.40 -20.26 -7.69
CA PRO A 15 22.13 -20.25 -9.13
C PRO A 15 22.05 -18.82 -9.67
N PRO A 16 22.53 -18.57 -10.88
CA PRO A 16 22.55 -17.23 -11.49
C PRO A 16 21.14 -16.64 -11.52
N ARG A 17 20.94 -15.52 -10.84
CA ARG A 17 19.72 -14.71 -10.87
C ARG A 17 19.74 -13.91 -12.16
N GLY A 18 19.39 -14.51 -13.28
CA GLY A 18 19.37 -13.85 -14.59
C GLY A 18 18.21 -14.31 -15.46
N LEU A 19 18.03 -13.64 -16.59
CA LEU A 19 17.03 -13.90 -17.64
C LEU A 19 16.99 -15.35 -18.16
N ALA A 20 17.98 -16.16 -17.82
CA ALA A 20 18.14 -17.57 -18.22
C ALA A 20 17.52 -18.59 -17.23
N ALA A 21 16.86 -18.17 -16.14
CA ALA A 21 16.25 -19.11 -15.20
C ALA A 21 15.10 -19.88 -15.89
N PRO A 22 15.04 -21.22 -15.76
CA PRO A 22 13.94 -22.00 -16.32
C PRO A 22 12.60 -21.49 -15.76
N GLY A 23 11.70 -21.04 -16.66
CA GLY A 23 10.40 -20.48 -16.30
C GLY A 23 10.30 -18.95 -16.27
N PHE A 24 11.41 -18.19 -16.42
CA PHE A 24 11.36 -16.73 -16.45
C PHE A 24 10.43 -16.21 -17.58
N ALA A 25 10.61 -16.71 -18.82
CA ALA A 25 9.80 -16.30 -19.96
C ALA A 25 8.31 -16.65 -19.74
N ARG A 26 8.01 -17.83 -19.17
CA ARG A 26 6.62 -18.22 -18.85
C ARG A 26 6.01 -17.34 -17.78
N ASN A 27 6.74 -17.03 -16.72
CA ASN A 27 6.27 -16.15 -15.66
C ASN A 27 6.09 -14.70 -16.15
N LEU A 28 6.96 -14.23 -17.04
CA LEU A 28 6.83 -12.93 -17.69
C LEU A 28 5.59 -12.91 -18.60
N ALA A 29 5.42 -13.91 -19.45
CA ALA A 29 4.27 -14.00 -20.33
C ALA A 29 2.94 -14.07 -19.56
N LEU A 30 2.89 -14.82 -18.45
CA LEU A 30 1.72 -14.85 -17.57
C LEU A 30 1.44 -13.48 -16.94
N ARG A 31 2.45 -12.79 -16.46
CA ARG A 31 2.31 -11.44 -15.86
C ARG A 31 1.85 -10.42 -16.90
N VAL A 32 2.45 -10.44 -18.09
CA VAL A 32 2.04 -9.56 -19.19
C VAL A 32 0.63 -9.90 -19.67
N GLY A 33 0.31 -11.19 -19.83
CA GLY A 33 -1.03 -11.62 -20.23
C GLY A 33 -2.11 -11.25 -19.21
N THR A 34 -1.84 -11.42 -17.91
CA THR A 34 -2.79 -11.00 -16.85
C THR A 34 -2.94 -9.48 -16.82
N ALA A 35 -1.85 -8.72 -16.99
CA ALA A 35 -1.91 -7.27 -17.01
C ALA A 35 -2.69 -6.73 -18.23
N LEU A 36 -2.51 -7.33 -19.41
CA LEU A 36 -3.23 -6.95 -20.63
C LEU A 36 -4.74 -7.16 -20.52
N VAL A 37 -5.19 -8.11 -19.74
CA VAL A 37 -6.63 -8.36 -19.51
C VAL A 37 -7.12 -7.56 -18.32
N ALA A 38 -6.39 -7.58 -17.20
CA ALA A 38 -6.83 -6.94 -15.96
C ALA A 38 -6.85 -5.41 -16.05
N LEU A 39 -5.86 -4.79 -16.72
CA LEU A 39 -5.78 -3.33 -16.81
C LEU A 39 -6.96 -2.71 -17.58
N PRO A 40 -7.33 -3.17 -18.80
CA PRO A 40 -8.53 -2.66 -19.46
C PRO A 40 -9.81 -2.89 -18.66
N LEU A 41 -9.94 -4.05 -18.00
CA LEU A 41 -11.10 -4.36 -17.17
C LEU A 41 -11.22 -3.40 -15.99
N VAL A 42 -10.11 -3.13 -15.30
CA VAL A 42 -10.07 -2.15 -14.20
C VAL A 42 -10.39 -0.75 -14.69
N VAL A 43 -9.78 -0.32 -15.80
CA VAL A 43 -10.08 0.99 -16.39
C VAL A 43 -11.55 1.10 -16.79
N ALA A 44 -12.11 0.07 -17.41
CA ALA A 44 -13.52 0.03 -17.77
C ALA A 44 -14.42 0.10 -16.52
N ALA A 45 -14.09 -0.64 -15.46
CA ALA A 45 -14.82 -0.60 -14.20
C ALA A 45 -14.76 0.78 -13.53
N LEU A 46 -13.60 1.46 -13.60
CA LEU A 46 -13.42 2.80 -13.04
C LEU A 46 -14.21 3.87 -13.83
N VAL A 47 -14.19 3.81 -15.17
CA VAL A 47 -14.79 4.84 -16.04
C VAL A 47 -16.28 4.60 -16.25
N LEU A 48 -16.67 3.36 -16.54
CA LEU A 48 -18.04 2.99 -16.89
C LEU A 48 -18.86 2.53 -15.69
N GLY A 49 -18.20 2.11 -14.62
CA GLY A 49 -18.85 1.59 -13.41
C GLY A 49 -19.54 2.68 -12.59
N PRO A 50 -20.64 2.34 -11.90
CA PRO A 50 -21.29 3.25 -11.00
C PRO A 50 -20.38 3.64 -9.82
N PRO A 51 -20.55 4.84 -9.22
CA PRO A 51 -19.69 5.32 -8.13
C PRO A 51 -19.55 4.33 -6.98
N TRP A 52 -20.64 3.69 -6.57
CA TRP A 52 -20.64 2.74 -5.45
C TRP A 52 -19.73 1.53 -5.68
N LEU A 53 -19.60 1.05 -6.94
CA LEU A 53 -18.74 -0.09 -7.28
C LEU A 53 -17.27 0.27 -7.04
N VAL A 54 -16.86 1.45 -7.50
CA VAL A 54 -15.49 1.95 -7.32
C VAL A 54 -15.18 2.16 -5.83
N LEU A 55 -16.12 2.75 -5.08
CA LEU A 55 -15.98 2.92 -3.65
C LEU A 55 -15.91 1.59 -2.90
N ALA A 56 -16.70 0.59 -3.30
CA ALA A 56 -16.65 -0.75 -2.71
C ALA A 56 -15.29 -1.41 -2.93
N ILE A 57 -14.77 -1.36 -4.16
CA ILE A 57 -13.43 -1.88 -4.49
C ILE A 57 -12.36 -1.17 -3.64
N LEU A 58 -12.44 0.15 -3.53
CA LEU A 58 -11.52 0.96 -2.76
C LEU A 58 -11.57 0.60 -1.28
N VAL A 59 -12.75 0.50 -0.69
CA VAL A 59 -12.93 0.13 0.74
C VAL A 59 -12.38 -1.28 1.01
N ILE A 60 -12.63 -2.24 0.12
CA ILE A 60 -12.08 -3.60 0.25
C ILE A 60 -10.54 -3.56 0.18
N ALA A 61 -9.97 -2.86 -0.81
CA ALA A 61 -8.52 -2.75 -0.95
C ALA A 61 -7.87 -2.08 0.27
N LEU A 62 -8.46 -1.00 0.77
CA LEU A 62 -7.98 -0.30 1.97
C LEU A 62 -8.13 -1.16 3.23
N GLY A 63 -9.22 -1.93 3.34
CA GLY A 63 -9.43 -2.88 4.43
C GLY A 63 -8.36 -3.96 4.46
N ILE A 64 -8.04 -4.55 3.31
CA ILE A 64 -6.95 -5.53 3.17
C ILE A 64 -5.62 -4.89 3.55
N GLY A 65 -5.31 -3.70 3.00
CA GLY A 65 -4.08 -2.97 3.32
C GLY A 65 -3.95 -2.63 4.81
N LEU A 66 -5.05 -2.28 5.48
CA LEU A 66 -5.07 -2.01 6.91
C LEU A 66 -4.81 -3.28 7.74
N LEU A 67 -5.38 -4.41 7.34
CA LEU A 67 -5.12 -5.70 7.99
C LEU A 67 -3.67 -6.13 7.81
N GLU A 68 -3.11 -5.97 6.63
CA GLU A 68 -1.68 -6.24 6.36
C GLU A 68 -0.78 -5.33 7.19
N TYR A 69 -1.10 -4.04 7.26
CA TYR A 69 -0.37 -3.09 8.10
C TYR A 69 -0.37 -3.53 9.56
N PHE A 70 -1.53 -3.89 10.11
CA PHE A 70 -1.62 -4.38 11.50
C PHE A 70 -0.89 -5.71 11.71
N ALA A 71 -0.88 -6.59 10.73
CA ALA A 71 -0.09 -7.82 10.78
C ALA A 71 1.42 -7.53 10.84
N LEU A 72 1.92 -6.58 10.02
CA LEU A 72 3.32 -6.14 10.04
C LEU A 72 3.71 -5.51 11.38
N VAL A 73 2.84 -4.68 11.96
CA VAL A 73 3.04 -4.08 13.28
C VAL A 73 3.08 -5.16 14.37
N SER A 74 2.17 -6.13 14.29
CA SER A 74 2.11 -7.25 15.24
C SER A 74 3.36 -8.14 15.18
N ALA A 75 3.92 -8.34 13.99
CA ALA A 75 5.17 -9.07 13.80
C ALA A 75 6.39 -8.38 14.46
N ARG A 76 6.29 -7.09 14.78
CA ARG A 76 7.29 -6.32 15.55
C ARG A 76 7.06 -6.37 17.06
N GLY A 77 6.10 -7.18 17.54
CA GLY A 77 5.75 -7.32 18.96
C GLY A 77 4.78 -6.27 19.49
N ILE A 78 4.35 -5.30 18.67
CA ILE A 78 3.35 -4.30 19.04
C ILE A 78 1.98 -4.90 18.80
N ARG A 79 1.06 -4.74 19.75
CA ARG A 79 -0.33 -5.26 19.65
C ARG A 79 -1.31 -4.14 19.31
N PRO A 80 -1.55 -3.83 18.01
CA PRO A 80 -2.45 -2.75 17.62
C PRO A 80 -3.90 -3.05 18.04
N LEU A 81 -4.70 -2.00 18.19
CA LEU A 81 -6.13 -2.07 18.47
C LEU A 81 -6.91 -2.19 17.15
N THR A 82 -6.84 -3.38 16.52
CA THR A 82 -7.28 -3.60 15.13
C THR A 82 -8.72 -3.16 14.87
N LEU A 83 -9.66 -3.52 15.74
CA LEU A 83 -11.07 -3.13 15.58
C LEU A 83 -11.26 -1.63 15.71
N ALA A 84 -10.70 -1.01 16.75
CA ALA A 84 -10.81 0.44 16.94
C ALA A 84 -10.14 1.20 15.80
N GLY A 85 -8.98 0.72 15.33
CA GLY A 85 -8.28 1.27 14.18
C GLY A 85 -9.07 1.14 12.87
N ALA A 86 -9.72 0.01 12.64
CA ALA A 86 -10.56 -0.19 11.46
C ALA A 86 -11.80 0.72 11.47
N LEU A 87 -12.46 0.87 12.62
CA LEU A 87 -13.59 1.78 12.78
C LEU A 87 -13.16 3.24 12.59
N MET A 88 -12.01 3.62 13.14
CA MET A 88 -11.45 4.96 12.94
C MET A 88 -11.07 5.22 11.48
N ALA A 89 -10.43 4.25 10.80
CA ALA A 89 -10.09 4.37 9.39
C ALA A 89 -11.34 4.53 8.52
N ALA A 90 -12.40 3.75 8.79
CA ALA A 90 -13.68 3.87 8.11
C ALA A 90 -14.35 5.23 8.37
N ALA A 91 -14.30 5.74 9.60
CA ALA A 91 -14.84 7.05 9.96
C ALA A 91 -14.11 8.18 9.21
N LEU A 92 -12.77 8.15 9.20
CA LEU A 92 -11.94 9.11 8.48
C LEU A 92 -12.14 9.02 6.95
N PHE A 93 -12.26 7.81 6.43
CA PHE A 93 -12.58 7.60 5.01
C PHE A 93 -13.91 8.27 4.64
N LEU A 94 -14.96 8.06 5.43
CA LEU A 94 -16.28 8.66 5.16
C LEU A 94 -16.24 10.19 5.23
N ASP A 95 -15.59 10.76 6.24
CA ASP A 95 -15.49 12.21 6.41
C ASP A 95 -14.77 12.88 5.24
N VAL A 96 -13.74 12.21 4.69
CA VAL A 96 -12.95 12.74 3.58
C VAL A 96 -13.62 12.45 2.22
N ALA A 97 -14.14 11.25 2.02
CA ALA A 97 -14.74 10.84 0.74
C ALA A 97 -16.05 11.58 0.44
N ALA A 98 -16.87 11.84 1.47
CA ALA A 98 -18.19 12.47 1.32
C ALA A 98 -18.44 13.50 2.44
N PRO A 99 -17.71 14.62 2.44
CA PRO A 99 -17.82 15.64 3.48
C PRO A 99 -19.25 16.19 3.55
N GLY A 100 -19.79 16.25 4.76
CA GLY A 100 -21.16 16.74 5.01
C GLY A 100 -22.27 15.75 4.65
N SER A 101 -21.96 14.51 4.26
CA SER A 101 -22.96 13.47 4.02
C SER A 101 -23.65 13.00 5.30
N LEU A 102 -22.99 13.14 6.43
CA LEU A 102 -23.50 12.81 7.76
C LEU A 102 -23.67 14.08 8.59
N ALA A 103 -24.62 14.05 9.53
CA ALA A 103 -24.93 15.20 10.41
C ALA A 103 -23.76 15.60 11.31
N PHE A 104 -22.83 14.65 11.58
CA PHE A 104 -21.63 14.88 12.38
C PHE A 104 -20.42 14.25 11.69
N PRO A 105 -19.22 14.86 11.82
CA PRO A 105 -17.98 14.25 11.36
C PRO A 105 -17.69 12.97 12.18
N CYS A 106 -17.43 11.88 11.49
CA CYS A 106 -17.19 10.57 12.12
C CYS A 106 -15.78 10.42 12.68
N GLY A 107 -14.81 11.17 12.17
CA GLY A 107 -13.42 11.12 12.61
C GLY A 107 -13.23 11.36 14.11
N PRO A 108 -13.82 12.43 14.71
CA PRO A 108 -13.79 12.63 16.14
C PRO A 108 -14.38 11.46 16.94
N LEU A 109 -15.48 10.86 16.47
CA LEU A 109 -16.05 9.67 17.10
C LEU A 109 -15.09 8.48 17.03
N GLY A 110 -14.48 8.25 15.88
CA GLY A 110 -13.44 7.23 15.70
C GLY A 110 -12.25 7.44 16.64
N MET A 111 -11.83 8.69 16.85
CA MET A 111 -10.77 9.05 17.81
C MET A 111 -11.17 8.74 19.25
N LEU A 112 -12.42 9.09 19.64
CA LEU A 112 -12.94 8.77 20.98
C LEU A 112 -13.04 7.26 21.20
N LEU A 113 -13.45 6.50 20.21
CA LEU A 113 -13.48 5.03 20.27
C LEU A 113 -12.07 4.46 20.45
N LEU A 114 -11.07 4.98 19.72
CA LEU A 114 -9.68 4.57 19.88
C LEU A 114 -9.16 4.88 21.28
N LEU A 115 -9.39 6.09 21.78
CA LEU A 115 -9.00 6.48 23.13
C LEU A 115 -9.70 5.62 24.21
N GLY A 116 -11.00 5.39 24.05
CA GLY A 116 -11.75 4.49 24.95
C GLY A 116 -11.21 3.06 24.94
N ALA A 117 -10.85 2.53 23.77
CA ALA A 117 -10.24 1.22 23.64
C ALA A 117 -8.85 1.15 24.27
N MET A 118 -8.05 2.23 24.18
CA MET A 118 -6.77 2.34 24.88
C MET A 118 -6.95 2.36 26.40
N LEU A 119 -7.90 3.12 26.90
CA LEU A 119 -8.19 3.17 28.34
C LEU A 119 -8.72 1.83 28.87
N ALA A 120 -9.60 1.15 28.13
CA ALA A 120 -10.13 -0.15 28.49
C ALA A 120 -9.05 -1.25 28.55
N ARG A 121 -7.97 -1.10 27.76
CA ARG A 121 -6.84 -2.04 27.79
C ARG A 121 -6.01 -1.95 29.06
N GLY A 122 -6.08 -0.81 29.76
CA GLY A 122 -5.32 -0.56 30.98
C GLY A 122 -3.86 -0.16 30.75
N PRO A 123 -3.09 0.06 31.80
CA PRO A 123 -1.70 0.51 31.74
C PRO A 123 -0.79 -0.66 31.32
N ASP A 124 -0.57 -0.77 30.02
CA ASP A 124 0.41 -1.67 29.41
C ASP A 124 1.65 -0.86 29.00
N ARG A 125 2.86 -1.42 29.18
CA ARG A 125 4.13 -0.76 28.78
C ARG A 125 4.13 -0.35 27.32
N ASP A 126 3.41 -1.11 26.46
CA ASP A 126 3.32 -0.87 25.03
C ASP A 126 2.04 -0.13 24.61
N ALA A 127 1.22 0.35 25.54
CA ALA A 127 -0.06 0.99 25.22
C ALA A 127 0.10 2.19 24.29
N VAL A 128 1.11 3.03 24.53
CA VAL A 128 1.41 4.20 23.68
C VAL A 128 1.85 3.77 22.28
N GLY A 129 2.75 2.77 22.17
CA GLY A 129 3.20 2.23 20.90
C GLY A 129 2.06 1.60 20.09
N ALA A 130 1.21 0.83 20.77
CA ALA A 130 0.01 0.23 20.19
C ALA A 130 -0.98 1.28 19.67
N GLY A 131 -1.26 2.30 20.48
CA GLY A 131 -2.12 3.41 20.10
C GLY A 131 -1.56 4.22 18.93
N ALA A 132 -0.28 4.58 18.97
CA ALA A 132 0.39 5.32 17.91
C ALA A 132 0.39 4.54 16.57
N ALA A 133 0.72 3.25 16.61
CA ALA A 133 0.68 2.40 15.43
C ALA A 133 -0.76 2.26 14.87
N THR A 134 -1.75 2.11 15.76
CA THR A 134 -3.17 2.03 15.35
C THR A 134 -3.62 3.33 14.69
N LEU A 135 -3.30 4.47 15.32
CA LEU A 135 -3.63 5.80 14.81
C LEU A 135 -2.96 6.05 13.45
N LEU A 136 -1.67 5.73 13.33
CA LEU A 136 -0.93 5.91 12.07
C LEU A 136 -1.58 5.12 10.93
N GLY A 137 -1.90 3.84 11.14
CA GLY A 137 -2.56 3.02 10.13
C GLY A 137 -3.94 3.55 9.74
N ALA A 138 -4.75 3.94 10.74
CA ALA A 138 -6.08 4.46 10.51
C ALA A 138 -6.07 5.79 9.75
N VAL A 139 -5.20 6.73 10.14
CA VAL A 139 -5.05 8.03 9.46
C VAL A 139 -4.48 7.85 8.06
N TYR A 140 -3.39 7.07 7.93
CA TYR A 140 -2.73 6.87 6.64
C TYR A 140 -3.69 6.27 5.60
N LEU A 141 -4.36 5.17 5.92
CA LEU A 141 -5.25 4.49 4.98
C LEU A 141 -6.63 5.16 4.90
N GLY A 142 -7.18 5.61 6.03
CA GLY A 142 -8.51 6.24 6.05
C GLY A 142 -8.52 7.58 5.32
N VAL A 143 -7.58 8.48 5.61
CA VAL A 143 -7.53 9.81 4.97
C VAL A 143 -7.10 9.70 3.50
N LEU A 144 -5.98 9.00 3.21
CA LEU A 144 -5.51 8.88 1.81
C LEU A 144 -6.49 8.10 0.94
N GLY A 145 -7.10 7.05 1.47
CA GLY A 145 -8.17 6.34 0.78
C GLY A 145 -9.40 7.22 0.57
N GLY A 146 -9.77 7.99 1.59
CA GLY A 146 -10.86 8.97 1.51
C GLY A 146 -10.64 10.02 0.43
N THR A 147 -9.40 10.51 0.21
CA THR A 147 -9.11 11.47 -0.87
C THR A 147 -9.36 10.87 -2.26
N ILE A 148 -9.05 9.58 -2.46
CA ILE A 148 -9.38 8.88 -3.72
C ILE A 148 -10.90 8.73 -3.85
N GLY A 149 -11.60 8.42 -2.76
CA GLY A 149 -13.05 8.39 -2.70
C GLY A 149 -13.67 9.76 -3.04
N ALA A 150 -13.15 10.84 -2.45
CA ALA A 150 -13.56 12.21 -2.77
C ALA A 150 -13.36 12.55 -4.24
N LEU A 151 -12.22 12.16 -4.83
CA LEU A 151 -11.94 12.37 -6.25
C LEU A 151 -12.97 11.67 -7.14
N ARG A 152 -13.46 10.49 -6.72
CA ARG A 152 -14.53 9.75 -7.42
C ARG A 152 -15.86 10.47 -7.34
N LEU A 153 -16.18 11.08 -6.21
CA LEU A 153 -17.48 11.73 -5.94
C LEU A 153 -17.50 13.21 -6.27
N LEU A 154 -16.36 13.83 -6.61
CA LEU A 154 -16.28 15.25 -6.98
C LEU A 154 -17.13 15.53 -8.22
N GLU A 155 -17.92 16.60 -8.15
CA GLU A 155 -18.78 17.04 -9.27
C GLU A 155 -17.97 17.53 -10.50
N PRO A 156 -18.38 17.23 -11.73
CA PRO A 156 -19.47 16.31 -12.08
C PRO A 156 -19.06 14.84 -11.86
N VAL A 157 -19.92 14.05 -11.19
CA VAL A 157 -19.64 12.67 -10.75
C VAL A 157 -19.32 11.72 -11.91
N GLU A 158 -19.85 12.00 -13.10
CA GLU A 158 -19.56 11.22 -14.32
C GLU A 158 -18.09 11.21 -14.69
N GLN A 159 -17.36 12.27 -14.36
CA GLN A 159 -15.92 12.39 -14.62
C GLN A 159 -15.05 11.76 -13.53
N GLY A 160 -15.62 11.32 -12.41
CA GLY A 160 -14.89 10.80 -11.26
C GLY A 160 -14.00 9.59 -11.62
N GLY A 161 -14.50 8.68 -12.46
CA GLY A 161 -13.73 7.54 -12.94
C GLY A 161 -12.51 7.94 -13.78
N SER A 162 -12.70 8.88 -14.71
CA SER A 162 -11.63 9.41 -15.56
C SER A 162 -10.54 10.14 -14.74
N ARG A 163 -10.93 10.84 -13.66
CA ARG A 163 -9.98 11.48 -12.74
C ARG A 163 -9.10 10.45 -12.01
N ILE A 164 -9.70 9.33 -11.55
CA ILE A 164 -8.92 8.24 -10.93
C ILE A 164 -7.97 7.61 -11.95
N VAL A 165 -8.43 7.35 -13.18
CA VAL A 165 -7.57 6.82 -14.24
C VAL A 165 -6.43 7.79 -14.56
N LEU A 166 -6.70 9.10 -14.61
CA LEU A 166 -5.66 10.11 -14.80
C LEU A 166 -4.64 10.08 -13.64
N LEU A 167 -5.10 10.03 -12.39
CA LEU A 167 -4.21 9.92 -11.22
C LEU A 167 -3.32 8.69 -11.31
N LEU A 168 -3.91 7.53 -11.59
CA LEU A 168 -3.16 6.27 -11.75
C LEU A 168 -2.18 6.35 -12.93
N GLY A 169 -2.60 6.96 -14.03
CA GLY A 169 -1.74 7.19 -15.20
C GLY A 169 -0.52 8.03 -14.86
N ILE A 170 -0.71 9.14 -14.15
CA ILE A 170 0.40 9.99 -13.69
C ILE A 170 1.35 9.20 -12.79
N LEU A 171 0.83 8.42 -11.83
CA LEU A 171 1.66 7.61 -10.94
C LEU A 171 2.47 6.55 -11.70
N VAL A 172 1.86 5.85 -12.66
CA VAL A 172 2.55 4.84 -13.49
C VAL A 172 3.61 5.48 -14.36
N VAL A 173 3.32 6.62 -14.97
CA VAL A 173 4.27 7.36 -15.81
C VAL A 173 5.43 7.85 -14.95
N ALA A 174 5.17 8.46 -13.80
CA ALA A 174 6.20 8.94 -12.88
C ALA A 174 7.13 7.80 -12.40
N ASP A 175 6.56 6.66 -11.98
CA ASP A 175 7.37 5.50 -11.55
C ASP A 175 8.20 4.92 -12.71
N THR A 176 7.63 4.88 -13.90
CA THR A 176 8.30 4.42 -15.11
C THR A 176 9.50 5.32 -15.45
N PHE A 177 9.31 6.64 -15.45
CA PHE A 177 10.40 7.59 -15.69
C PHE A 177 11.44 7.54 -14.59
N ALA A 178 11.03 7.46 -13.32
CA ALA A 178 11.94 7.27 -12.19
C ALA A 178 12.83 6.02 -12.37
N PHE A 179 12.24 4.93 -12.82
CA PHE A 179 12.96 3.68 -13.09
C PHE A 179 13.97 3.85 -14.23
N PHE A 180 13.55 4.36 -15.40
CA PHE A 180 14.44 4.49 -16.55
C PHE A 180 15.57 5.50 -16.31
N VAL A 181 15.26 6.66 -15.75
CA VAL A 181 16.28 7.67 -15.42
C VAL A 181 17.24 7.14 -14.37
N GLY A 182 16.71 6.51 -13.32
CA GLY A 182 17.53 5.90 -12.27
C GLY A 182 18.45 4.79 -12.80
N HIS A 183 17.99 4.02 -13.79
CA HIS A 183 18.82 2.97 -14.41
C HIS A 183 19.86 3.54 -15.39
N ALA A 184 19.51 4.59 -16.15
CA ALA A 184 20.39 5.15 -17.17
C ALA A 184 21.48 6.07 -16.59
N VAL A 185 21.14 6.92 -15.62
CA VAL A 185 22.05 7.96 -15.12
C VAL A 185 22.22 7.96 -13.58
N GLY A 186 21.56 7.04 -12.88
CA GLY A 186 21.58 6.97 -11.41
C GLY A 186 22.98 6.67 -10.86
N ARG A 187 23.50 7.57 -10.06
CA ARG A 187 24.81 7.47 -9.40
C ARG A 187 24.70 7.53 -7.90
N HIS A 188 23.76 8.33 -7.39
CA HIS A 188 23.60 8.56 -5.95
C HIS A 188 22.41 7.78 -5.41
N ARG A 189 22.65 6.93 -4.42
CA ARG A 189 21.60 6.14 -3.76
C ARG A 189 20.70 7.04 -2.92
N LEU A 190 19.37 6.94 -3.08
CA LEU A 190 18.40 7.74 -2.33
C LEU A 190 18.30 7.32 -0.86
N ALA A 191 18.18 6.02 -0.61
CA ALA A 191 18.03 5.47 0.73
C ALA A 191 18.65 4.06 0.80
N PRO A 192 19.99 3.94 0.95
CA PRO A 192 20.71 2.67 0.85
C PRO A 192 20.22 1.60 1.84
N SER A 193 19.84 2.01 3.05
CA SER A 193 19.37 1.11 4.11
C SER A 193 17.93 0.63 3.95
N ILE A 194 17.09 1.37 3.19
CA ILE A 194 15.66 1.07 3.03
C ILE A 194 15.39 0.48 1.65
N SER A 195 15.93 1.11 0.62
CA SER A 195 15.76 0.69 -0.78
C SER A 195 17.04 0.88 -1.57
N PRO A 196 17.91 -0.13 -1.61
CA PRO A 196 19.23 -0.02 -2.25
C PRO A 196 19.18 0.18 -3.78
N GLY A 197 18.02 -0.06 -4.40
CA GLY A 197 17.82 0.14 -5.85
C GLY A 197 17.44 1.55 -6.26
N LYS A 198 16.95 2.40 -5.33
CA LYS A 198 16.48 3.75 -5.66
C LYS A 198 17.62 4.77 -5.70
N THR A 199 17.58 5.67 -6.70
CA THR A 199 18.58 6.74 -6.89
C THR A 199 17.93 8.12 -6.83
N ILE A 200 18.73 9.14 -6.48
CA ILE A 200 18.28 10.54 -6.44
C ILE A 200 17.89 11.01 -7.85
N GLU A 201 18.71 10.67 -8.84
CA GLU A 201 18.45 11.01 -10.24
C GLU A 201 17.15 10.38 -10.75
N GLY A 202 16.88 9.13 -10.33
CA GLY A 202 15.62 8.47 -10.63
C GLY A 202 14.43 9.18 -9.98
N ALA A 203 14.55 9.61 -8.72
CA ALA A 203 13.49 10.35 -8.04
C ALA A 203 13.20 11.73 -8.67
N LEU A 204 14.22 12.39 -9.26
CA LEU A 204 14.05 13.64 -9.99
C LEU A 204 13.47 13.42 -11.40
N GLY A 205 13.68 12.23 -11.98
CA GLY A 205 13.15 11.88 -13.29
C GLY A 205 11.67 11.49 -13.28
N GLY A 206 11.12 11.04 -12.15
CA GLY A 206 9.70 10.75 -11.96
C GLY A 206 8.93 11.96 -11.49
#